data_86808d3237eee4508ee5dfeb3d09a962
#
_entry.id   86808d3237eee4508ee5dfeb3d09a962
#
_cell.length_a   1.000
_cell.length_b   1.000
_cell.length_c   1.000
_cell.angle_alpha   90.00
_cell.angle_beta   90.00
_cell.angle_gamma   90.00
#
_symmetry.space_group_name_H-M   'P 1'
#
loop_
_entity.id
_entity.type
_entity.pdbx_description
1 polymer ?
#
loop_
_entity_poly.entity_id
_entity_poly.type
_entity_poly.pdbx_seq_one_letter_code
_entity_poly.pdbx_strand_id
1 'polypeptide(L)'
;YDEKITDENKSIIGVHVYINGKSVSDGASGGEKQEGDRTIVSISECDISKDVDLSQTLDFEIQFVDYDNMGKTWDFEFSSSGEELAQSTNTVELDETFTLEDGTEVYLNKMTDNALGQKIYFSTSTGECDYDLVLKGFDDCGNAVEFTLSRWSDGVGRLNISTIQNGNLSDEAAELYLTPYAVKFPEQSGRLSNDFKQAGEEFTIHFR
;
A
#
# COMPACT_ATOMS: atom_id res chain seq x y z
N TYR A 1 -23.42 -5.49 5.76
CA TYR A 1 -24.03 -6.57 6.54
C TYR A 1 -25.51 -6.24 6.81
N ASP A 2 -26.36 -7.27 6.88
CA ASP A 2 -27.80 -7.09 7.21
C ASP A 2 -28.00 -6.79 8.71
N GLU A 3 -27.13 -7.32 9.55
CA GLU A 3 -27.07 -7.11 10.99
C GLU A 3 -25.87 -6.26 11.39
N LYS A 4 -25.79 -5.89 12.67
CA LYS A 4 -24.60 -5.23 13.21
C LYS A 4 -23.39 -6.16 13.12
N ILE A 5 -22.25 -5.60 12.75
CA ILE A 5 -20.99 -6.33 12.66
C ILE A 5 -20.52 -6.68 14.06
N THR A 6 -20.24 -7.96 14.27
CA THR A 6 -19.62 -8.52 15.47
C THR A 6 -18.49 -9.44 15.03
N ASP A 7 -17.60 -9.81 15.94
CA ASP A 7 -16.53 -10.77 15.65
C ASP A 7 -17.06 -12.15 15.21
N GLU A 8 -18.32 -12.46 15.54
CA GLU A 8 -18.97 -13.74 15.20
C GLU A 8 -19.57 -13.75 13.79
N ASN A 9 -19.98 -12.57 13.24
CA ASN A 9 -20.63 -12.48 11.92
C ASN A 9 -19.77 -11.77 10.85
N LYS A 10 -18.59 -11.33 11.21
CA LYS A 10 -17.63 -10.74 10.27
C LYS A 10 -17.02 -11.85 9.42
N SER A 11 -17.19 -11.75 8.10
CA SER A 11 -16.58 -12.68 7.15
C SER A 11 -15.20 -12.20 6.71
N ILE A 12 -14.30 -13.16 6.50
CA ILE A 12 -13.00 -12.92 5.89
C ILE A 12 -13.14 -13.08 4.38
N ILE A 13 -12.91 -11.98 3.64
CA ILE A 13 -13.00 -11.97 2.19
C ILE A 13 -11.60 -12.02 1.58
N GLY A 14 -11.33 -13.08 0.82
CA GLY A 14 -10.12 -13.19 0.00
C GLY A 14 -10.33 -12.58 -1.39
N VAL A 15 -9.24 -12.13 -2.00
CA VAL A 15 -9.23 -11.58 -3.37
C VAL A 15 -8.21 -12.35 -4.19
N HIS A 16 -8.66 -12.88 -5.33
CA HIS A 16 -7.82 -13.53 -6.33
C HIS A 16 -7.89 -12.74 -7.63
N VAL A 17 -6.74 -12.55 -8.28
CA VAL A 17 -6.63 -11.85 -9.56
C VAL A 17 -6.08 -12.80 -10.61
N TYR A 18 -6.78 -12.87 -11.73
CA TYR A 18 -6.36 -13.62 -12.91
C TYR A 18 -6.27 -12.69 -14.12
N ILE A 19 -5.28 -12.93 -14.95
CA ILE A 19 -5.12 -12.27 -16.26
C ILE A 19 -5.03 -13.35 -17.33
N ASN A 20 -5.90 -13.26 -18.35
CA ASN A 20 -6.02 -14.27 -19.40
C ASN A 20 -6.16 -15.70 -18.81
N GLY A 21 -6.94 -15.83 -17.73
CA GLY A 21 -7.21 -17.09 -17.05
C GLY A 21 -6.07 -17.65 -16.19
N LYS A 22 -4.98 -16.88 -15.96
CA LYS A 22 -3.86 -17.28 -15.10
C LYS A 22 -3.80 -16.40 -13.86
N SER A 23 -3.59 -17.01 -12.70
CA SER A 23 -3.30 -16.26 -11.48
C SER A 23 -1.96 -15.52 -11.62
N VAL A 24 -1.95 -14.24 -11.28
CA VAL A 24 -0.84 -13.33 -11.58
C VAL A 24 -0.39 -12.46 -10.42
N SER A 25 -0.76 -12.83 -9.21
CA SER A 25 -0.36 -12.09 -8.02
C SER A 25 1.02 -12.53 -7.54
N ASP A 26 1.97 -11.61 -7.48
CA ASP A 26 3.31 -11.78 -6.85
C ASP A 26 3.29 -11.42 -5.36
N GLY A 27 2.24 -10.79 -4.91
CA GLY A 27 2.05 -10.38 -3.53
C GLY A 27 0.73 -9.65 -3.37
N ALA A 28 0.25 -9.57 -2.14
CA ALA A 28 -0.94 -8.82 -1.81
C ALA A 28 -0.76 -8.11 -0.49
N SER A 29 -1.31 -6.91 -0.39
CA SER A 29 -1.46 -6.16 0.84
C SER A 29 -2.89 -5.64 0.94
N GLY A 30 -3.34 -5.34 2.13
CA GLY A 30 -4.68 -4.82 2.30
C GLY A 30 -4.96 -4.37 3.71
N GLY A 31 -6.08 -3.70 3.89
CA GLY A 31 -6.56 -3.25 5.17
C GLY A 31 -8.08 -3.18 5.17
N GLU A 32 -8.63 -3.15 6.37
CA GLU A 32 -10.06 -3.05 6.60
C GLU A 32 -10.39 -1.92 7.56
N LYS A 33 -11.47 -1.24 7.29
CA LYS A 33 -12.04 -0.23 8.17
C LYS A 33 -13.54 -0.49 8.35
N GLN A 34 -13.98 -0.49 9.59
CA GLN A 34 -15.42 -0.53 9.87
C GLN A 34 -15.98 0.90 9.78
N GLU A 35 -16.99 1.06 8.93
CA GLU A 35 -17.79 2.28 8.79
C GLU A 35 -19.19 2.09 9.35
N GLY A 36 -19.45 2.72 10.52
CA GLY A 36 -20.71 2.49 11.22
C GLY A 36 -20.79 1.10 11.84
N ASP A 37 -22.01 0.57 11.97
CA ASP A 37 -22.26 -0.71 12.63
C ASP A 37 -22.57 -1.89 11.69
N ARG A 38 -22.57 -1.64 10.35
CA ARG A 38 -22.97 -2.63 9.33
C ARG A 38 -22.10 -2.68 8.07
N THR A 39 -21.09 -1.86 7.99
CA THR A 39 -20.24 -1.76 6.79
C THR A 39 -18.78 -1.96 7.15
N ILE A 40 -18.11 -2.82 6.41
CA ILE A 40 -16.66 -2.92 6.37
C ILE A 40 -16.22 -2.49 4.97
N VAL A 41 -15.25 -1.58 4.94
CA VAL A 41 -14.52 -1.22 3.72
C VAL A 41 -13.21 -1.98 3.74
N SER A 42 -13.02 -2.84 2.75
CA SER A 42 -11.76 -3.56 2.53
C SER A 42 -11.05 -3.00 1.31
N ILE A 43 -9.78 -2.72 1.46
CA ILE A 43 -8.89 -2.32 0.38
C ILE A 43 -7.87 -3.44 0.21
N SER A 44 -7.80 -3.99 -0.99
CA SER A 44 -6.81 -5.00 -1.35
C SER A 44 -5.99 -4.52 -2.54
N GLU A 45 -4.69 -4.65 -2.45
CA GLU A 45 -3.75 -4.35 -3.51
C GLU A 45 -2.97 -5.62 -3.86
N CYS A 46 -2.99 -5.99 -5.13
CA CYS A 46 -2.25 -7.14 -5.64
C CYS A 46 -1.16 -6.65 -6.60
N ASP A 47 0.06 -7.13 -6.38
CA ASP A 47 1.16 -6.89 -7.31
C ASP A 47 1.04 -7.87 -8.48
N ILE A 48 1.00 -7.35 -9.71
CA ILE A 48 0.96 -8.16 -10.92
C ILE A 48 2.39 -8.61 -11.26
N SER A 49 2.53 -9.89 -11.59
CA SER A 49 3.82 -10.49 -11.98
C SER A 49 4.50 -9.72 -13.12
N LYS A 50 5.81 -9.56 -13.03
CA LYS A 50 6.62 -8.76 -13.97
C LYS A 50 6.64 -9.30 -15.40
N ASP A 51 6.28 -10.55 -15.61
CA ASP A 51 6.18 -11.22 -16.92
C ASP A 51 4.89 -10.90 -17.67
N VAL A 52 3.96 -10.18 -17.04
CA VAL A 52 2.72 -9.72 -17.69
C VAL A 52 2.97 -8.40 -18.42
N ASP A 53 2.78 -8.40 -19.73
CA ASP A 53 2.88 -7.19 -20.55
C ASP A 53 1.59 -6.35 -20.45
N LEU A 54 1.62 -5.36 -19.58
CA LEU A 54 0.48 -4.47 -19.33
C LEU A 54 0.23 -3.45 -20.45
N SER A 55 1.09 -3.35 -21.47
CA SER A 55 0.85 -2.47 -22.63
C SER A 55 -0.22 -3.02 -23.59
N GLN A 56 -0.52 -4.30 -23.48
CA GLN A 56 -1.54 -4.96 -24.28
C GLN A 56 -2.91 -4.91 -23.58
N THR A 57 -3.98 -5.06 -24.36
CA THR A 57 -5.31 -5.31 -23.78
C THR A 57 -5.34 -6.72 -23.21
N LEU A 58 -5.67 -6.83 -21.94
CA LEU A 58 -5.71 -8.06 -21.16
C LEU A 58 -7.10 -8.28 -20.60
N ASP A 59 -7.50 -9.54 -20.47
CA ASP A 59 -8.73 -9.94 -19.83
C ASP A 59 -8.46 -10.19 -18.34
N PHE A 60 -9.09 -9.39 -17.49
CA PHE A 60 -8.98 -9.47 -16.03
C PHE A 60 -10.20 -10.19 -15.48
N GLU A 61 -9.93 -11.07 -14.51
CA GLU A 61 -10.94 -11.65 -13.63
C GLU A 61 -10.53 -11.39 -12.18
N ILE A 62 -11.39 -10.74 -11.40
CA ILE A 62 -11.21 -10.52 -9.97
C ILE A 62 -12.26 -11.32 -9.25
N GLN A 63 -11.83 -12.29 -8.48
CA GLN A 63 -12.69 -13.16 -7.69
C GLN A 63 -12.59 -12.81 -6.22
N PHE A 64 -13.72 -12.50 -5.59
CA PHE A 64 -13.84 -12.37 -4.15
C PHE A 64 -14.39 -13.68 -3.58
N VAL A 65 -13.75 -14.19 -2.53
CA VAL A 65 -14.12 -15.46 -1.88
C VAL A 65 -14.40 -15.20 -0.42
N ASP A 66 -15.61 -15.57 0.03
CA ASP A 66 -15.95 -15.57 1.45
C ASP A 66 -15.44 -16.89 2.07
N TYR A 67 -14.37 -16.80 2.86
CA TYR A 67 -13.76 -17.97 3.48
C TYR A 67 -14.58 -18.57 4.61
N ASP A 68 -15.43 -17.81 5.25
CA ASP A 68 -16.30 -18.29 6.34
C ASP A 68 -17.56 -18.95 5.80
N ASN A 69 -18.00 -18.53 4.59
CA ASN A 69 -19.11 -19.15 3.88
C ASN A 69 -18.62 -19.75 2.56
N MET A 70 -17.79 -20.80 2.65
CA MET A 70 -17.21 -21.50 1.51
C MET A 70 -18.27 -21.84 0.46
N GLY A 71 -18.12 -21.26 -0.73
CA GLY A 71 -19.06 -21.39 -1.86
C GLY A 71 -19.79 -20.09 -2.23
N LYS A 72 -19.59 -19.01 -1.48
CA LYS A 72 -19.98 -17.67 -1.93
C LYS A 72 -18.77 -17.01 -2.57
N THR A 73 -18.88 -16.77 -3.88
CA THR A 73 -17.90 -16.03 -4.67
C THR A 73 -18.61 -14.90 -5.42
N TRP A 74 -17.85 -13.86 -5.70
CA TRP A 74 -18.28 -12.79 -6.60
C TRP A 74 -17.16 -12.59 -7.62
N ASP A 75 -17.49 -12.74 -8.89
CA ASP A 75 -16.55 -12.67 -9.98
C ASP A 75 -16.81 -11.40 -10.80
N PHE A 76 -15.74 -10.66 -11.10
CA PHE A 76 -15.78 -9.46 -11.93
C PHE A 76 -14.83 -9.65 -13.10
N GLU A 77 -15.36 -9.57 -14.29
CA GLU A 77 -14.61 -9.71 -15.53
C GLU A 77 -14.61 -8.39 -16.30
N PHE A 78 -13.47 -7.98 -16.79
CA PHE A 78 -13.33 -6.81 -17.67
C PHE A 78 -12.04 -6.91 -18.48
N SER A 79 -11.99 -6.17 -19.61
CA SER A 79 -10.77 -6.05 -20.39
C SER A 79 -10.20 -4.64 -20.26
N SER A 80 -8.90 -4.52 -20.06
CA SER A 80 -8.20 -3.24 -19.92
C SER A 80 -6.74 -3.37 -20.35
N SER A 81 -6.08 -2.22 -20.52
CA SER A 81 -4.62 -2.15 -20.67
C SER A 81 -4.03 -1.22 -19.60
N GLY A 82 -2.76 -1.43 -19.27
CA GLY A 82 -2.03 -0.54 -18.38
C GLY A 82 -1.48 0.72 -19.04
N GLU A 83 -1.69 0.89 -20.36
CA GLU A 83 -1.11 1.99 -21.12
C GLU A 83 -1.60 3.36 -20.63
N GLU A 84 -2.91 3.51 -20.42
CA GLU A 84 -3.51 4.75 -19.91
C GLU A 84 -3.00 5.09 -18.51
N LEU A 85 -2.92 4.07 -17.63
CA LEU A 85 -2.37 4.23 -16.29
C LEU A 85 -0.89 4.63 -16.34
N ALA A 86 -0.10 3.98 -17.20
CA ALA A 86 1.32 4.30 -17.37
C ALA A 86 1.53 5.74 -17.87
N GLN A 87 0.71 6.19 -18.83
CA GLN A 87 0.75 7.56 -19.37
C GLN A 87 0.31 8.62 -18.35
N SER A 88 -0.61 8.28 -17.45
CA SER A 88 -1.11 9.16 -16.41
C SER A 88 -0.31 9.10 -15.11
N THR A 89 0.69 8.21 -15.00
CA THR A 89 1.54 8.09 -13.82
C THR A 89 2.61 9.18 -13.82
N ASN A 90 2.54 10.09 -12.85
CA ASN A 90 3.63 11.00 -12.55
C ASN A 90 4.68 10.29 -11.69
N THR A 91 5.96 10.47 -12.00
CA THR A 91 7.08 9.91 -11.24
C THR A 91 8.05 11.01 -10.84
N VAL A 92 8.36 11.06 -9.55
CA VAL A 92 9.34 11.99 -8.99
C VAL A 92 10.48 11.17 -8.39
N GLU A 93 11.70 11.41 -8.85
CA GLU A 93 12.90 10.80 -8.26
C GLU A 93 13.17 11.47 -6.91
N LEU A 94 13.54 10.66 -5.92
CA LEU A 94 13.84 11.10 -4.56
C LEU A 94 15.32 10.81 -4.27
N ASP A 95 15.94 11.67 -3.47
CA ASP A 95 17.34 11.52 -3.00
C ASP A 95 17.37 11.71 -1.47
N GLU A 96 16.43 11.09 -0.79
CA GLU A 96 16.29 11.17 0.65
C GLU A 96 16.76 9.88 1.31
N THR A 97 17.49 10.02 2.41
CA THR A 97 18.06 8.90 3.15
C THR A 97 17.88 9.10 4.65
N PHE A 98 17.53 8.03 5.35
CA PHE A 98 17.53 8.01 6.80
C PHE A 98 18.11 6.69 7.34
N THR A 99 18.48 6.67 8.61
CA THR A 99 19.15 5.52 9.23
C THR A 99 18.28 4.94 10.34
N LEU A 100 18.06 3.64 10.32
CA LEU A 100 17.33 2.91 11.36
C LEU A 100 18.20 2.71 12.62
N GLU A 101 17.57 2.30 13.72
CA GLU A 101 18.24 2.16 15.01
C GLU A 101 19.40 1.14 15.01
N ASP A 102 19.37 0.16 14.12
CA ASP A 102 20.42 -0.85 13.94
C ASP A 102 21.53 -0.44 12.97
N GLY A 103 21.47 0.75 12.39
CA GLY A 103 22.41 1.27 11.42
C GLY A 103 22.06 0.97 9.96
N THR A 104 20.94 0.31 9.68
CA THR A 104 20.46 0.11 8.31
C THR A 104 20.10 1.45 7.68
N GLU A 105 20.65 1.77 6.53
CA GLU A 105 20.30 2.95 5.74
C GLU A 105 19.10 2.63 4.83
N VAL A 106 18.12 3.53 4.81
CA VAL A 106 16.95 3.47 3.93
C VAL A 106 17.04 4.62 2.94
N TYR A 107 17.05 4.28 1.66
CA TYR A 107 17.14 5.21 0.53
C TYR A 107 15.75 5.32 -0.12
N LEU A 108 15.09 6.47 -0.05
CA LEU A 108 13.85 6.72 -0.80
C LEU A 108 14.22 7.02 -2.25
N ASN A 109 13.79 6.18 -3.17
CA ASN A 109 14.28 6.22 -4.55
C ASN A 109 13.36 7.06 -5.45
N LYS A 110 12.05 6.88 -5.32
CA LYS A 110 11.06 7.61 -6.12
C LYS A 110 9.68 7.58 -5.50
N MET A 111 8.86 8.54 -5.88
CA MET A 111 7.42 8.54 -5.65
C MET A 111 6.69 8.42 -6.98
N THR A 112 5.61 7.65 -7.00
CA THR A 112 4.65 7.62 -8.12
C THR A 112 3.29 8.12 -7.66
N ASP A 113 2.64 8.89 -8.51
CA ASP A 113 1.29 9.45 -8.30
C ASP A 113 0.43 9.13 -9.52
N ASN A 114 -0.66 8.42 -9.31
CA ASN A 114 -1.63 8.06 -10.34
C ASN A 114 -3.01 7.74 -9.74
N ALA A 115 -3.95 7.31 -10.58
CA ALA A 115 -5.32 6.97 -10.18
C ALA A 115 -5.43 5.82 -9.15
N LEU A 116 -4.37 5.01 -8.97
CA LEU A 116 -4.30 3.94 -7.96
C LEU A 116 -3.71 4.42 -6.62
N GLY A 117 -3.43 5.73 -6.51
CA GLY A 117 -2.86 6.36 -5.32
C GLY A 117 -1.36 6.62 -5.43
N GLN A 118 -0.80 7.14 -4.36
CA GLN A 118 0.59 7.51 -4.26
C GLN A 118 1.41 6.39 -3.61
N LYS A 119 2.60 6.14 -4.15
CA LYS A 119 3.52 5.10 -3.68
C LYS A 119 4.95 5.64 -3.61
N ILE A 120 5.64 5.34 -2.52
CA ILE A 120 7.05 5.67 -2.36
C ILE A 120 7.85 4.36 -2.36
N TYR A 121 8.82 4.26 -3.26
CA TYR A 121 9.71 3.12 -3.40
C TYR A 121 11.02 3.41 -2.70
N PHE A 122 11.54 2.42 -2.01
CA PHE A 122 12.80 2.53 -1.29
C PHE A 122 13.69 1.30 -1.47
N SER A 123 14.96 1.48 -1.18
CA SER A 123 15.93 0.41 -1.02
C SER A 123 16.66 0.55 0.31
N THR A 124 17.34 -0.50 0.76
CA THR A 124 18.06 -0.50 2.02
C THR A 124 19.48 -1.02 1.84
N SER A 125 20.38 -0.64 2.74
CA SER A 125 21.79 -1.09 2.74
C SER A 125 21.94 -2.58 3.07
N THR A 126 20.91 -3.22 3.62
CA THR A 126 20.86 -4.66 3.94
C THR A 126 19.63 -5.30 3.30
N GLY A 127 19.66 -6.63 3.11
CA GLY A 127 18.48 -7.38 2.64
C GLY A 127 17.48 -7.73 3.75
N GLU A 128 17.80 -7.45 5.00
CA GLU A 128 16.97 -7.78 6.15
C GLU A 128 15.80 -6.81 6.29
N CYS A 129 14.67 -7.30 6.77
CA CYS A 129 13.42 -6.58 6.93
C CYS A 129 12.89 -6.74 8.35
N ASP A 130 13.57 -6.08 9.30
CA ASP A 130 13.26 -6.20 10.73
C ASP A 130 12.38 -5.07 11.28
N TYR A 131 12.00 -4.11 10.44
CA TYR A 131 11.24 -2.93 10.85
C TYR A 131 9.96 -2.74 10.06
N ASP A 132 8.94 -2.21 10.73
CA ASP A 132 7.83 -1.54 10.10
C ASP A 132 8.18 -0.05 9.92
N LEU A 133 7.85 0.50 8.75
CA LEU A 133 8.17 1.86 8.35
C LEU A 133 6.90 2.65 8.07
N VAL A 134 6.88 3.90 8.50
CA VAL A 134 5.81 4.84 8.18
C VAL A 134 6.39 6.23 7.93
N LEU A 135 5.89 6.93 6.91
CA LEU A 135 6.15 8.35 6.72
C LEU A 135 4.89 9.12 7.09
N LYS A 136 5.02 10.10 7.98
CA LYS A 136 3.89 10.91 8.46
C LYS A 136 4.15 12.39 8.20
N GLY A 137 3.10 13.10 7.84
CA GLY A 137 3.23 14.53 7.65
C GLY A 137 1.98 15.17 7.09
N PHE A 138 2.17 16.17 6.24
CA PHE A 138 1.10 16.98 5.68
C PHE A 138 1.38 17.29 4.22
N ASP A 139 0.32 17.56 3.45
CA ASP A 139 0.43 18.24 2.17
C ASP A 139 0.49 19.76 2.38
N ASP A 140 0.82 20.52 1.34
CA ASP A 140 0.85 21.99 1.35
C ASP A 140 -0.54 22.64 1.50
N CYS A 141 -1.62 21.87 1.40
CA CYS A 141 -2.99 22.26 1.72
C CYS A 141 -3.35 22.05 3.20
N GLY A 142 -2.46 21.43 3.98
CA GLY A 142 -2.63 21.19 5.42
C GLY A 142 -3.37 19.89 5.77
N ASN A 143 -3.59 18.99 4.81
CA ASN A 143 -4.17 17.69 5.08
C ASN A 143 -3.10 16.73 5.62
N ALA A 144 -3.43 16.00 6.69
CA ALA A 144 -2.56 14.97 7.21
C ALA A 144 -2.39 13.82 6.22
N VAL A 145 -1.16 13.41 5.99
CA VAL A 145 -0.79 12.34 5.06
C VAL A 145 0.05 11.30 5.77
N GLU A 146 -0.21 10.03 5.48
CA GLU A 146 0.55 8.92 6.01
C GLU A 146 0.82 7.90 4.90
N PHE A 147 2.08 7.47 4.77
CA PHE A 147 2.48 6.35 3.92
C PHE A 147 2.89 5.19 4.81
N THR A 148 2.26 4.04 4.62
CA THR A 148 2.52 2.83 5.41
C THR A 148 3.22 1.76 4.60
N LEU A 149 4.01 0.93 5.27
CA LEU A 149 4.72 -0.17 4.64
C LEU A 149 3.74 -1.14 3.99
N SER A 150 3.87 -1.31 2.68
CA SER A 150 3.09 -2.27 1.89
C SER A 150 3.89 -3.54 1.63
N ARG A 151 5.16 -3.40 1.29
CA ARG A 151 6.05 -4.51 0.99
C ARG A 151 7.50 -4.14 1.29
N TRP A 152 8.25 -5.11 1.82
CA TRP A 152 9.70 -5.05 1.94
C TRP A 152 10.28 -6.46 1.81
N SER A 153 11.15 -6.68 0.83
CA SER A 153 11.82 -7.96 0.58
C SER A 153 13.14 -7.72 -0.15
N ASP A 154 14.16 -8.46 0.23
CA ASP A 154 15.46 -8.45 -0.44
C ASP A 154 16.08 -7.04 -0.60
N GLY A 155 15.93 -6.20 0.42
CA GLY A 155 16.50 -4.86 0.44
C GLY A 155 15.77 -3.84 -0.42
N VAL A 156 14.57 -4.15 -0.94
CA VAL A 156 13.71 -3.21 -1.67
C VAL A 156 12.30 -3.23 -1.10
N GLY A 157 11.66 -2.07 -1.08
CA GLY A 157 10.32 -1.98 -0.53
C GLY A 157 9.48 -0.85 -1.12
N ARG A 158 8.26 -0.78 -0.63
CA ARG A 158 7.25 0.17 -1.05
C ARG A 158 6.37 0.57 0.13
N LEU A 159 6.14 1.87 0.23
CA LEU A 159 5.17 2.48 1.11
C LEU A 159 4.00 2.97 0.26
N ASN A 160 2.78 2.71 0.66
CA ASN A 160 1.58 3.20 0.00
C ASN A 160 0.93 4.28 0.85
N ILE A 161 0.31 5.26 0.19
CA ILE A 161 -0.52 6.22 0.92
C ILE A 161 -1.64 5.47 1.65
N SER A 162 -1.82 5.78 2.92
CA SER A 162 -2.85 5.14 3.76
C SER A 162 -4.19 5.80 3.52
N THR A 163 -5.07 5.16 2.75
CA THR A 163 -6.45 5.63 2.55
C THR A 163 -7.36 5.33 3.74
N ILE A 164 -6.90 4.53 4.69
CA ILE A 164 -7.67 4.11 5.87
C ILE A 164 -7.48 5.07 7.04
N GLN A 165 -6.28 5.64 7.21
CA GLN A 165 -5.96 6.48 8.37
C GLN A 165 -5.86 7.97 8.00
N ASN A 166 -4.81 8.40 7.33
CA ASN A 166 -4.55 9.81 7.01
C ASN A 166 -4.07 9.93 5.56
N GLY A 167 -4.89 9.49 4.60
CA GLY A 167 -4.49 9.38 3.22
C GLY A 167 -5.25 10.28 2.25
N ASN A 168 -5.77 11.39 2.74
CA ASN A 168 -6.52 12.32 1.89
C ASN A 168 -5.58 13.41 1.34
N LEU A 169 -4.71 13.03 0.41
CA LEU A 169 -3.96 14.01 -0.36
C LEU A 169 -4.93 14.89 -1.16
N SER A 170 -4.76 16.20 -1.06
CA SER A 170 -5.56 17.14 -1.84
C SER A 170 -5.23 17.04 -3.32
N ASP A 171 -6.25 17.11 -4.17
CA ASP A 171 -6.05 17.22 -5.63
C ASP A 171 -5.30 18.51 -6.03
N GLU A 172 -5.29 19.53 -5.17
CA GLU A 172 -4.61 20.81 -5.37
C GLU A 172 -3.18 20.81 -4.80
N ALA A 173 -2.80 19.77 -4.01
CA ALA A 173 -1.48 19.72 -3.39
C ALA A 173 -0.38 19.52 -4.43
N ALA A 174 0.75 20.21 -4.20
CA ALA A 174 1.96 20.12 -5.03
C ALA A 174 3.18 19.67 -4.21
N GLU A 175 3.11 19.73 -2.90
CA GLU A 175 4.20 19.40 -1.99
C GLU A 175 3.73 18.50 -0.85
N LEU A 176 4.64 17.64 -0.40
CA LEU A 176 4.49 16.81 0.80
C LEU A 176 5.63 17.09 1.76
N TYR A 177 5.30 17.29 3.02
CA TYR A 177 6.25 17.41 4.13
C TYR A 177 6.16 16.14 4.96
N LEU A 178 7.18 15.28 4.91
CA LEU A 178 7.14 13.95 5.48
C LEU A 178 8.29 13.72 6.46
N THR A 179 7.99 13.08 7.58
CA THR A 179 8.97 12.64 8.57
C THR A 179 8.93 11.11 8.65
N PRO A 180 10.09 10.42 8.54
CA PRO A 180 10.16 8.97 8.67
C PRO A 180 10.11 8.52 10.13
N TYR A 181 9.36 7.45 10.36
CA TYR A 181 9.28 6.73 11.62
C TYR A 181 9.45 5.24 11.39
N ALA A 182 10.01 4.55 12.38
CA ALA A 182 10.22 3.12 12.33
C ALA A 182 9.90 2.46 13.68
N VAL A 183 9.51 1.19 13.63
CA VAL A 183 9.41 0.32 14.80
C VAL A 183 9.94 -1.05 14.46
N LYS A 184 10.75 -1.65 15.34
CA LYS A 184 11.26 -3.00 15.12
C LYS A 184 10.14 -4.03 15.26
N PHE A 185 10.09 -5.02 14.36
CA PHE A 185 9.17 -6.13 14.47
C PHE A 185 9.45 -6.92 15.78
N PRO A 186 8.43 -7.39 16.48
CA PRO A 186 8.62 -8.18 17.68
C PRO A 186 9.26 -9.54 17.35
N GLU A 187 10.17 -10.01 18.21
CA GLU A 187 10.83 -11.32 18.06
C GLU A 187 9.86 -12.51 18.10
N GLN A 188 8.70 -12.32 18.71
CA GLN A 188 7.66 -13.33 18.78
C GLN A 188 6.41 -12.84 18.04
N SER A 189 5.72 -13.75 17.36
CA SER A 189 4.45 -13.44 16.71
C SER A 189 3.47 -12.79 17.69
N GLY A 190 2.97 -11.64 17.33
CA GLY A 190 2.06 -10.84 18.15
C GLY A 190 1.67 -9.54 17.45
N ARG A 191 0.92 -8.72 18.17
CA ARG A 191 0.52 -7.40 17.66
C ARG A 191 1.76 -6.50 17.59
N LEU A 192 1.94 -5.81 16.46
CA LEU A 192 2.95 -4.78 16.29
C LEU A 192 2.78 -3.69 17.38
N SER A 193 3.89 -3.22 17.91
CA SER A 193 3.90 -2.03 18.76
C SER A 193 3.47 -0.82 17.93
N ASN A 194 2.71 0.08 18.54
CA ASN A 194 2.44 1.39 17.93
C ASN A 194 3.51 2.43 18.33
N ASP A 195 4.60 1.99 18.97
CA ASP A 195 5.67 2.86 19.48
C ASP A 195 6.68 3.21 18.37
N PHE A 196 6.18 3.73 17.26
CA PHE A 196 7.02 4.26 16.18
C PHE A 196 7.89 5.41 16.69
N LYS A 197 9.19 5.30 16.45
CA LYS A 197 10.18 6.35 16.78
C LYS A 197 10.58 7.06 15.50
N GLN A 198 10.80 8.35 15.59
CA GLN A 198 11.35 9.12 14.48
C GLN A 198 12.72 8.55 14.09
N ALA A 199 12.87 8.27 12.79
CA ALA A 199 14.07 7.65 12.21
C ALA A 199 14.89 8.62 11.33
N GLY A 200 14.35 9.80 11.02
CA GLY A 200 15.02 10.83 10.22
C GLY A 200 14.39 12.20 10.40
N GLU A 201 14.98 13.19 9.78
CA GLU A 201 14.46 14.56 9.73
C GLU A 201 13.29 14.66 8.75
N GLU A 202 12.49 15.74 8.86
CA GLU A 202 11.46 16.07 7.88
C GLU A 202 12.08 16.44 6.54
N PHE A 203 11.50 15.95 5.46
CA PHE A 203 11.90 16.27 4.09
C PHE A 203 10.69 16.66 3.24
N THR A 204 10.93 17.28 2.08
CA THR A 204 9.89 17.79 1.19
C THR A 204 9.94 17.07 -0.16
N ILE A 205 8.79 16.60 -0.63
CA ILE A 205 8.62 16.09 -1.99
C ILE A 205 7.81 17.10 -2.79
N HIS A 206 8.38 17.59 -3.90
CA HIS A 206 7.66 18.38 -4.90
C HIS A 206 7.21 17.45 -6.02
N PHE A 207 5.91 17.25 -6.20
CA PHE A 207 5.39 16.23 -7.10
C PHE A 207 4.44 16.74 -8.20
N ARG A 208 4.13 18.03 -8.21
CA ARG A 208 3.34 18.71 -9.26
C ARG A 208 3.95 20.06 -9.63
#